data_a0cc53378d0e3586ff449c435525fe18
#
_entry.id   a0cc53378d0e3586ff449c435525fe18
#
_cell.length_a   1.000
_cell.length_b   1.000
_cell.length_c   1.000
_cell.angle_alpha   90.00
_cell.angle_beta   90.00
_cell.angle_gamma   90.00
#
_symmetry.space_group_name_H-M   'P 1'
#
loop_
_entity.id
_entity.type
_entity.pdbx_description
1 polymer ?
#
loop_
_entity_poly.entity_id
_entity_poly.type
_entity_poly.pdbx_seq_one_letter_code
_entity_poly.pdbx_strand_id
1 'polypeptide(L)'
;FNQDEVNGIYVRCYKADTVTSLLEQIAKEIGIPQRHNLRGQVDSIVEAVRAEELAIFVDEADYVVGNARIMETLRDIYDATEQPLILVGMEEIARRISQRKQLFNRISQWIEFKPADLEDVSLIASEMLEVDVEIDDALLDLIRKRSNGVVRTIVSALDKIEKMAMASDARIIRLEDVDASELLHDVRRSR
;
A
#
# COMPACT_ATOMS: atom_id res chain seq x y z
N PHE A 1 -5.89 1.66 2.72
CA PHE A 1 -5.71 3.00 3.29
C PHE A 1 -7.02 3.45 3.91
N ASN A 2 -7.06 3.59 5.23
CA ASN A 2 -8.23 4.08 5.94
C ASN A 2 -8.15 5.61 6.03
N GLN A 3 -8.86 6.30 5.15
CA GLN A 3 -8.89 7.78 5.10
C GLN A 3 -9.46 8.39 6.38
N ASP A 4 -10.28 7.64 7.12
CA ASP A 4 -10.90 8.13 8.36
C ASP A 4 -9.90 8.23 9.54
N GLU A 5 -8.78 7.51 9.47
CA GLU A 5 -7.76 7.53 10.52
C GLU A 5 -6.58 8.46 10.23
N VAL A 6 -6.35 8.78 8.96
CA VAL A 6 -5.25 9.66 8.54
C VAL A 6 -5.78 10.77 7.66
N ASN A 7 -5.61 12.01 8.09
CA ASN A 7 -5.94 13.18 7.27
C ASN A 7 -4.98 13.27 6.08
N GLY A 8 -5.32 12.63 4.97
CA GLY A 8 -4.41 12.55 3.84
C GLY A 8 -5.07 12.10 2.54
N ILE A 9 -4.35 12.30 1.46
CA ILE A 9 -4.74 11.90 0.11
C ILE A 9 -3.85 10.74 -0.38
N TYR A 10 -4.42 9.89 -1.21
CA TYR A 10 -3.73 8.76 -1.82
C TYR A 10 -3.72 8.89 -3.34
N VAL A 11 -2.52 8.90 -3.90
CA VAL A 11 -2.29 9.03 -5.34
C VAL A 11 -1.46 7.85 -5.82
N ARG A 12 -1.97 7.14 -6.83
CA ARG A 12 -1.26 6.01 -7.43
C ARG A 12 -0.54 6.44 -8.71
N CYS A 13 0.76 6.23 -8.76
CA CYS A 13 1.58 6.52 -9.92
C CYS A 13 1.46 5.44 -11.01
N TYR A 14 1.56 5.89 -12.26
CA TYR A 14 1.64 5.04 -13.44
C TYR A 14 2.93 5.30 -14.20
N LYS A 15 3.39 4.30 -14.95
CA LYS A 15 4.61 4.42 -15.76
C LYS A 15 4.57 5.55 -16.79
N ALA A 16 3.37 5.94 -17.23
CA ALA A 16 3.13 7.00 -18.20
C ALA A 16 3.02 8.41 -17.56
N ASP A 17 3.12 8.51 -16.24
CA ASP A 17 2.90 9.78 -15.56
C ASP A 17 3.96 10.82 -15.90
N THR A 18 3.46 12.02 -16.10
CA THR A 18 4.19 13.26 -16.22
C THR A 18 3.98 14.12 -14.98
N VAL A 19 4.72 15.22 -14.84
CA VAL A 19 4.47 16.19 -13.77
C VAL A 19 3.04 16.70 -13.81
N THR A 20 2.51 16.96 -15.00
CA THR A 20 1.14 17.47 -15.17
C THR A 20 0.13 16.47 -14.69
N SER A 21 0.19 15.20 -15.17
CA SER A 21 -0.78 14.17 -14.80
C SER A 21 -0.77 13.86 -13.30
N LEU A 22 0.41 13.86 -12.68
CA LEU A 22 0.52 13.64 -11.23
C LEU A 22 -0.10 14.79 -10.43
N LEU A 23 0.17 16.05 -10.80
CA LEU A 23 -0.44 17.21 -10.15
C LEU A 23 -1.97 17.25 -10.35
N GLU A 24 -2.46 16.84 -11.51
CA GLU A 24 -3.90 16.71 -11.79
C GLU A 24 -4.55 15.64 -10.89
N GLN A 25 -3.88 14.51 -10.68
CA GLN A 25 -4.36 13.48 -9.75
C GLN A 25 -4.38 14.00 -8.31
N ILE A 26 -3.31 14.63 -7.84
CA ILE A 26 -3.24 15.24 -6.50
C ILE A 26 -4.37 16.25 -6.32
N ALA A 27 -4.57 17.15 -7.27
CA ALA A 27 -5.62 18.17 -7.20
C ALA A 27 -7.03 17.54 -7.16
N LYS A 28 -7.24 16.46 -7.92
CA LYS A 28 -8.50 15.71 -7.93
C LYS A 28 -8.79 15.07 -6.57
N GLU A 29 -7.80 14.43 -5.96
CA GLU A 29 -7.95 13.78 -4.64
C GLU A 29 -8.19 14.80 -3.52
N ILE A 30 -7.59 16.00 -3.60
CA ILE A 30 -7.87 17.11 -2.68
C ILE A 30 -9.26 17.73 -2.96
N GLY A 31 -9.80 17.58 -4.18
CA GLY A 31 -11.06 18.21 -4.57
C GLY A 31 -10.93 19.67 -5.04
N ILE A 32 -9.72 20.10 -5.44
CA ILE A 32 -9.49 21.48 -5.93
C ILE A 32 -9.53 21.56 -7.46
N PRO A 33 -9.89 22.74 -8.03
CA PRO A 33 -9.94 22.94 -9.47
C PRO A 33 -8.54 22.80 -10.11
N GLN A 34 -8.52 22.20 -11.30
CA GLN A 34 -7.32 22.15 -12.12
C GLN A 34 -6.95 23.53 -12.66
N ARG A 35 -5.64 23.85 -12.72
CA ARG A 35 -5.09 25.08 -13.27
C ARG A 35 -4.42 24.83 -14.62
N HIS A 36 -4.53 25.81 -15.51
CA HIS A 36 -3.96 25.70 -16.86
C HIS A 36 -2.42 25.71 -16.91
N ASN A 37 -1.76 26.22 -15.87
CA ASN A 37 -0.31 26.25 -15.79
C ASN A 37 0.22 25.49 -14.59
N LEU A 38 1.38 24.85 -14.76
CA LEU A 38 1.99 24.00 -13.72
C LEU A 38 2.27 24.77 -12.42
N ARG A 39 2.77 26.00 -12.51
CA ARG A 39 3.09 26.79 -11.33
C ARG A 39 1.84 27.07 -10.50
N GLY A 40 0.77 27.55 -11.15
CA GLY A 40 -0.50 27.82 -10.46
C GLY A 40 -1.12 26.55 -9.90
N GLN A 41 -0.89 25.39 -10.54
CA GLN A 41 -1.37 24.08 -10.01
C GLN A 41 -0.61 23.72 -8.74
N VAL A 42 0.72 23.85 -8.73
CA VAL A 42 1.55 23.60 -7.52
C VAL A 42 1.14 24.57 -6.40
N ASP A 43 0.99 25.86 -6.68
CA ASP A 43 0.62 26.85 -5.68
C ASP A 43 -0.76 26.54 -5.06
N SER A 44 -1.76 26.14 -5.88
CA SER A 44 -3.08 25.73 -5.37
C SER A 44 -3.03 24.46 -4.51
N ILE A 45 -2.20 23.46 -4.89
CA ILE A 45 -1.98 22.25 -4.10
C ILE A 45 -1.33 22.60 -2.76
N VAL A 46 -0.27 23.41 -2.78
CA VAL A 46 0.45 23.84 -1.55
C VAL A 46 -0.49 24.56 -0.60
N GLU A 47 -1.34 25.45 -1.11
CA GLU A 47 -2.32 26.17 -0.31
C GLU A 47 -3.32 25.22 0.37
N ALA A 48 -3.90 24.28 -0.40
CA ALA A 48 -4.88 23.33 0.11
C ALA A 48 -4.25 22.33 1.10
N VAL A 49 -3.11 21.74 0.76
CA VAL A 49 -2.39 20.79 1.62
C VAL A 49 -2.02 21.42 2.96
N ARG A 50 -1.60 22.70 2.95
CA ARG A 50 -1.27 23.42 4.17
C ARG A 50 -2.51 23.79 4.98
N ALA A 51 -3.60 24.23 4.32
CA ALA A 51 -4.82 24.65 4.98
C ALA A 51 -5.55 23.48 5.69
N GLU A 52 -5.50 22.30 5.09
CA GLU A 52 -6.16 21.10 5.60
C GLU A 52 -5.20 20.14 6.32
N GLU A 53 -3.91 20.48 6.41
CA GLU A 53 -2.86 19.65 7.03
C GLU A 53 -2.80 18.23 6.48
N LEU A 54 -2.90 18.08 5.14
CA LEU A 54 -3.00 16.79 4.47
C LEU A 54 -1.65 16.08 4.35
N ALA A 55 -1.60 14.80 4.69
CA ALA A 55 -0.52 13.92 4.27
C ALA A 55 -0.73 13.49 2.81
N ILE A 56 0.34 13.37 2.03
CA ILE A 56 0.29 12.90 0.63
C ILE A 56 0.94 11.52 0.54
N PHE A 57 0.16 10.51 0.18
CA PHE A 57 0.65 9.17 -0.10
C PHE A 57 0.79 8.98 -1.61
N VAL A 58 2.01 8.69 -2.05
CA VAL A 58 2.35 8.44 -3.46
C VAL A 58 2.69 6.98 -3.61
N ASP A 59 1.76 6.19 -4.11
CA ASP A 59 1.90 4.75 -4.31
C ASP A 59 2.46 4.42 -5.70
N GLU A 60 3.06 3.22 -5.82
CA GLU A 60 3.79 2.77 -7.01
C GLU A 60 4.89 3.79 -7.42
N ALA A 61 5.50 4.45 -6.42
CA ALA A 61 6.49 5.51 -6.66
C ALA A 61 7.72 5.03 -7.44
N ASP A 62 7.93 3.71 -7.54
CA ASP A 62 8.93 3.09 -8.43
C ASP A 62 8.84 3.57 -9.88
N TYR A 63 7.64 3.85 -10.36
CA TYR A 63 7.45 4.34 -11.74
C TYR A 63 7.98 5.75 -11.94
N VAL A 64 7.94 6.58 -10.91
CA VAL A 64 8.26 8.01 -11.02
C VAL A 64 9.56 8.42 -10.34
N VAL A 65 10.10 7.60 -9.43
CA VAL A 65 11.35 7.91 -8.72
C VAL A 65 12.55 8.13 -9.65
N GLY A 66 12.52 7.54 -10.85
CA GLY A 66 13.48 7.78 -11.93
C GLY A 66 13.34 9.14 -12.62
N ASN A 67 12.19 9.81 -12.52
CA ASN A 67 11.91 11.08 -13.16
C ASN A 67 12.29 12.26 -12.23
N ALA A 68 13.39 12.95 -12.58
CA ALA A 68 13.89 14.04 -11.76
C ALA A 68 12.86 15.16 -11.57
N ARG A 69 12.12 15.53 -12.63
CA ARG A 69 11.15 16.63 -12.57
C ARG A 69 9.99 16.31 -11.62
N ILE A 70 9.47 15.08 -11.66
CA ILE A 70 8.39 14.64 -10.75
C ILE A 70 8.90 14.71 -9.31
N MET A 71 10.07 14.13 -9.05
CA MET A 71 10.63 14.08 -7.69
C MET A 71 10.98 15.46 -7.15
N GLU A 72 11.48 16.37 -7.99
CA GLU A 72 11.72 17.75 -7.61
C GLU A 72 10.41 18.50 -7.32
N THR A 73 9.37 18.29 -8.12
CA THR A 73 8.05 18.89 -7.88
C THR A 73 7.42 18.40 -6.56
N LEU A 74 7.47 17.10 -6.28
CA LEU A 74 7.00 16.54 -5.01
C LEU A 74 7.80 17.10 -3.82
N ARG A 75 9.12 17.22 -3.97
CA ARG A 75 9.98 17.86 -2.97
C ARG A 75 9.60 19.32 -2.74
N ASP A 76 9.36 20.09 -3.81
CA ASP A 76 9.00 21.50 -3.70
C ASP A 76 7.65 21.68 -2.97
N ILE A 77 6.69 20.74 -3.17
CA ILE A 77 5.45 20.71 -2.39
C ILE A 77 5.73 20.41 -0.92
N TYR A 78 6.55 19.40 -0.62
CA TYR A 78 6.96 19.07 0.75
C TYR A 78 7.67 20.24 1.43
N ASP A 79 8.69 20.83 0.78
CA ASP A 79 9.46 21.95 1.33
C ASP A 79 8.58 23.19 1.59
N ALA A 80 7.51 23.37 0.80
CA ALA A 80 6.57 24.46 0.97
C ALA A 80 5.53 24.21 2.06
N THR A 81 5.10 22.97 2.26
CA THR A 81 3.98 22.64 3.16
C THR A 81 4.43 22.13 4.52
N GLU A 82 5.62 21.51 4.58
CA GLU A 82 6.12 20.73 5.72
C GLU A 82 5.18 19.59 6.15
N GLN A 83 4.20 19.24 5.30
CA GLN A 83 3.27 18.15 5.55
C GLN A 83 3.87 16.81 5.10
N PRO A 84 3.50 15.69 5.74
CA PRO A 84 4.04 14.37 5.41
C PRO A 84 3.86 14.01 3.93
N LEU A 85 4.96 13.66 3.26
CA LEU A 85 4.98 13.08 1.92
C LEU A 85 5.54 11.67 2.01
N ILE A 86 4.69 10.69 1.76
CA ILE A 86 5.00 9.27 1.90
C ILE A 86 5.13 8.64 0.51
N LEU A 87 6.31 8.13 0.19
CA LEU A 87 6.53 7.38 -1.05
C LEU A 87 6.41 5.88 -0.74
N VAL A 88 5.46 5.22 -1.38
CA VAL A 88 5.24 3.77 -1.25
C VAL A 88 5.70 3.09 -2.54
N GLY A 89 6.45 2.02 -2.42
CA GLY A 89 6.99 1.29 -3.57
C GLY A 89 7.58 -0.06 -3.19
N MET A 90 8.18 -0.72 -4.17
CA MET A 90 8.79 -2.05 -4.00
C MET A 90 10.18 -1.97 -3.33
N GLU A 91 10.76 -3.12 -3.01
CA GLU A 91 12.07 -3.26 -2.34
C GLU A 91 13.19 -2.38 -2.93
N GLU A 92 13.16 -2.16 -4.25
CA GLU A 92 14.20 -1.39 -4.94
C GLU A 92 14.06 0.13 -4.82
N ILE A 93 12.94 0.64 -4.28
CA ILE A 93 12.71 2.09 -4.22
C ILE A 93 13.79 2.79 -3.38
N ALA A 94 14.19 2.21 -2.26
CA ALA A 94 15.23 2.75 -1.39
C ALA A 94 16.57 2.85 -2.13
N ARG A 95 16.95 1.82 -2.87
CA ARG A 95 18.17 1.80 -3.69
C ARG A 95 18.14 2.86 -4.80
N ARG A 96 17.00 3.03 -5.46
CA ARG A 96 16.83 4.04 -6.52
C ARG A 96 16.91 5.47 -5.99
N ILE A 97 16.29 5.70 -4.83
CA ILE A 97 16.35 7.01 -4.15
C ILE A 97 17.75 7.31 -3.63
N SER A 98 18.47 6.31 -3.08
CA SER A 98 19.83 6.51 -2.55
C SER A 98 20.84 6.98 -3.61
N GLN A 99 20.61 6.67 -4.89
CA GLN A 99 21.42 7.17 -5.99
C GLN A 99 21.24 8.69 -6.22
N ARG A 100 20.23 9.30 -5.61
CA ARG A 100 19.90 10.73 -5.72
C ARG A 100 20.14 11.41 -4.38
N LYS A 101 21.38 11.81 -4.11
CA LYS A 101 21.80 12.38 -2.82
C LYS A 101 20.90 13.50 -2.29
N GLN A 102 20.36 14.34 -3.17
CA GLN A 102 19.50 15.46 -2.78
C GLN A 102 18.14 15.00 -2.23
N LEU A 103 17.58 13.90 -2.78
CA LEU A 103 16.33 13.29 -2.29
C LEU A 103 16.60 12.47 -1.04
N PHE A 104 17.65 11.65 -1.07
CA PHE A 104 18.01 10.77 0.03
C PHE A 104 18.20 11.55 1.35
N ASN A 105 18.86 12.71 1.31
CA ASN A 105 19.12 13.53 2.49
C ASN A 105 17.85 14.20 3.07
N ARG A 106 16.71 14.11 2.39
CA ARG A 106 15.43 14.67 2.86
C ARG A 106 14.48 13.60 3.38
N ILE A 107 14.82 12.33 3.23
CA ILE A 107 14.02 11.25 3.80
C ILE A 107 14.33 11.14 5.27
N SER A 108 13.35 11.42 6.09
CA SER A 108 13.44 11.38 7.54
C SER A 108 13.29 9.96 8.09
N GLN A 109 12.57 9.09 7.38
CA GLN A 109 12.28 7.75 7.86
C GLN A 109 12.16 6.75 6.71
N TRP A 110 12.73 5.56 6.91
CA TRP A 110 12.57 4.40 6.06
C TRP A 110 11.80 3.33 6.81
N ILE A 111 10.72 2.85 6.21
CA ILE A 111 9.90 1.77 6.76
C ILE A 111 9.92 0.63 5.76
N GLU A 112 10.41 -0.52 6.18
CA GLU A 112 10.42 -1.74 5.39
C GLU A 112 9.34 -2.69 5.91
N PHE A 113 8.39 -3.03 5.05
CA PHE A 113 7.41 -4.08 5.33
C PHE A 113 8.00 -5.43 4.99
N LYS A 114 8.25 -6.23 6.01
CA LYS A 114 8.72 -7.61 5.85
C LYS A 114 7.57 -8.56 5.49
N PRO A 115 7.88 -9.75 4.96
CA PRO A 115 6.89 -10.79 4.83
C PRO A 115 6.20 -11.06 6.18
N ALA A 116 4.88 -11.25 6.16
CA ALA A 116 4.08 -11.48 7.35
C ALA A 116 4.56 -12.74 8.09
N ASP A 117 4.75 -12.62 9.41
CA ASP A 117 5.03 -13.73 10.29
C ASP A 117 3.73 -14.41 10.79
N LEU A 118 3.81 -15.31 11.76
CA LEU A 118 2.63 -16.04 12.25
C LEU A 118 1.70 -15.12 13.06
N GLU A 119 2.27 -14.17 13.81
CA GLU A 119 1.50 -13.21 14.60
C GLU A 119 0.73 -12.25 13.66
N ASP A 120 1.38 -11.81 12.60
CA ASP A 120 0.74 -10.99 11.56
C ASP A 120 -0.42 -11.74 10.88
N VAL A 121 -0.23 -13.03 10.54
CA VAL A 121 -1.28 -13.84 9.92
C VAL A 121 -2.48 -14.02 10.86
N SER A 122 -2.20 -14.25 12.15
CA SER A 122 -3.24 -14.37 13.18
C SER A 122 -4.01 -13.05 13.35
N LEU A 123 -3.31 -11.93 13.37
CA LEU A 123 -3.92 -10.61 13.45
C LEU A 123 -4.79 -10.33 12.22
N ILE A 124 -4.26 -10.57 11.02
CA ILE A 124 -5.03 -10.40 9.76
C ILE A 124 -6.30 -11.28 9.79
N ALA A 125 -6.19 -12.51 10.26
CA ALA A 125 -7.35 -13.39 10.37
C ALA A 125 -8.41 -12.83 11.34
N SER A 126 -7.99 -12.36 12.52
CA SER A 126 -8.92 -11.82 13.52
C SER A 126 -9.61 -10.52 13.09
N GLU A 127 -8.94 -9.69 12.29
CA GLU A 127 -9.49 -8.41 11.82
C GLU A 127 -10.33 -8.53 10.53
N MET A 128 -10.05 -9.57 9.73
CA MET A 128 -10.65 -9.71 8.40
C MET A 128 -11.90 -10.57 8.40
N LEU A 129 -11.94 -11.60 9.26
CA LEU A 129 -13.06 -12.55 9.27
C LEU A 129 -14.30 -11.91 9.93
N GLU A 130 -15.38 -11.82 9.16
CA GLU A 130 -16.67 -11.28 9.63
C GLU A 130 -17.49 -12.33 10.40
N VAL A 131 -17.17 -13.63 10.25
CA VAL A 131 -17.82 -14.73 10.93
C VAL A 131 -17.05 -15.10 12.19
N ASP A 132 -17.80 -15.52 13.23
CA ASP A 132 -17.22 -16.03 14.47
C ASP A 132 -16.69 -17.45 14.25
N VAL A 133 -15.53 -17.50 13.58
CA VAL A 133 -14.81 -18.74 13.25
C VAL A 133 -13.40 -18.69 13.82
N GLU A 134 -13.04 -19.73 14.54
CA GLU A 134 -11.69 -19.96 15.04
C GLU A 134 -10.88 -20.78 14.03
N ILE A 135 -9.69 -20.31 13.71
CA ILE A 135 -8.77 -21.03 12.80
C ILE A 135 -7.64 -21.62 13.64
N ASP A 136 -7.38 -22.92 13.44
CA ASP A 136 -6.28 -23.63 14.07
C ASP A 136 -4.92 -23.03 13.72
N ASP A 137 -4.04 -22.89 14.72
CA ASP A 137 -2.67 -22.37 14.56
C ASP A 137 -1.87 -23.15 13.50
N ALA A 138 -2.10 -24.47 13.36
CA ALA A 138 -1.44 -25.27 12.33
C ALA A 138 -1.87 -24.86 10.91
N LEU A 139 -3.14 -24.46 10.74
CA LEU A 139 -3.64 -23.95 9.47
C LEU A 139 -3.12 -22.56 9.18
N LEU A 140 -3.06 -21.67 10.18
CA LEU A 140 -2.44 -20.34 10.04
C LEU A 140 -0.97 -20.43 9.65
N ASP A 141 -0.20 -21.33 10.27
CA ASP A 141 1.22 -21.53 9.93
C ASP A 141 1.40 -22.16 8.53
N LEU A 142 0.47 -23.03 8.08
CA LEU A 142 0.45 -23.51 6.71
C LEU A 142 0.23 -22.36 5.71
N ILE A 143 -0.73 -21.47 5.98
CA ILE A 143 -1.01 -20.29 5.15
C ILE A 143 0.23 -19.42 5.07
N ARG A 144 0.84 -19.08 6.20
CA ARG A 144 2.08 -18.30 6.28
C ARG A 144 3.20 -18.92 5.43
N LYS A 145 3.45 -20.22 5.61
CA LYS A 145 4.52 -20.93 4.88
C LYS A 145 4.28 -20.97 3.38
N ARG A 146 3.05 -21.24 2.94
CA ARG A 146 2.73 -21.34 1.52
C ARG A 146 2.60 -19.99 0.82
N SER A 147 2.14 -18.97 1.52
CA SER A 147 2.10 -17.59 1.00
C SER A 147 3.48 -16.94 0.97
N ASN A 148 4.51 -17.52 1.60
CA ASN A 148 5.79 -16.87 1.89
C ASN A 148 5.61 -15.50 2.60
N GLY A 149 4.57 -15.35 3.42
CA GLY A 149 4.24 -14.10 4.11
C GLY A 149 3.68 -12.99 3.21
N VAL A 150 3.29 -13.30 1.98
CA VAL A 150 2.68 -12.31 1.06
C VAL A 150 1.24 -12.04 1.49
N VAL A 151 0.97 -10.85 2.02
CA VAL A 151 -0.34 -10.47 2.60
C VAL A 151 -1.50 -10.72 1.63
N ARG A 152 -1.39 -10.32 0.36
CA ARG A 152 -2.43 -10.58 -0.65
C ARG A 152 -2.81 -12.06 -0.76
N THR A 153 -1.82 -12.94 -0.68
CA THR A 153 -2.03 -14.39 -0.74
C THR A 153 -2.66 -14.91 0.54
N ILE A 154 -2.25 -14.35 1.70
CA ILE A 154 -2.84 -14.66 3.01
C ILE A 154 -4.33 -14.28 3.01
N VAL A 155 -4.65 -13.05 2.66
CA VAL A 155 -6.03 -12.54 2.56
C VAL A 155 -6.89 -13.42 1.63
N SER A 156 -6.35 -13.80 0.47
CA SER A 156 -7.06 -14.69 -0.47
C SER A 156 -7.32 -16.09 0.11
N ALA A 157 -6.42 -16.62 0.95
CA ALA A 157 -6.62 -17.91 1.62
C ALA A 157 -7.66 -17.78 2.73
N LEU A 158 -7.61 -16.73 3.53
CA LEU A 158 -8.58 -16.47 4.60
C LEU A 158 -10.00 -16.27 4.06
N ASP A 159 -10.18 -15.54 2.95
CA ASP A 159 -11.47 -15.39 2.27
C ASP A 159 -12.07 -16.73 1.83
N LYS A 160 -11.24 -17.68 1.39
CA LYS A 160 -11.71 -19.03 1.07
C LYS A 160 -12.12 -19.82 2.31
N ILE A 161 -11.36 -19.69 3.41
CA ILE A 161 -11.68 -20.34 4.69
C ILE A 161 -13.00 -19.78 5.22
N GLU A 162 -13.21 -18.49 5.17
CA GLU A 162 -14.46 -17.86 5.57
C GLU A 162 -15.66 -18.40 4.79
N LYS A 163 -15.54 -18.50 3.46
CA LYS A 163 -16.58 -19.08 2.61
C LYS A 163 -16.86 -20.56 2.94
N MET A 164 -15.82 -21.32 3.29
CA MET A 164 -15.98 -22.71 3.74
C MET A 164 -16.68 -22.80 5.09
N ALA A 165 -16.32 -21.93 6.05
CA ALA A 165 -16.96 -21.86 7.35
C ALA A 165 -18.45 -21.54 7.23
N MET A 166 -18.80 -20.54 6.40
CA MET A 166 -20.18 -20.17 6.11
C MET A 166 -20.97 -21.32 5.48
N ALA A 167 -20.36 -22.07 4.55
CA ALA A 167 -21.02 -23.16 3.85
C ALA A 167 -21.26 -24.40 4.75
N SER A 168 -20.40 -24.63 5.74
CA SER A 168 -20.47 -25.78 6.65
C SER A 168 -21.06 -25.47 8.02
N ASP A 169 -21.41 -24.20 8.30
CA ASP A 169 -21.81 -23.69 9.61
C ASP A 169 -20.79 -24.06 10.72
N ALA A 170 -19.51 -24.10 10.34
CA ALA A 170 -18.43 -24.50 11.22
C ALA A 170 -17.93 -23.30 12.03
N ARG A 171 -17.77 -23.50 13.34
CA ARG A 171 -17.18 -22.48 14.24
C ARG A 171 -15.67 -22.63 14.40
N ILE A 172 -15.13 -23.75 14.01
CA ILE A 172 -13.69 -24.03 14.07
C ILE A 172 -13.31 -24.70 12.75
N ILE A 173 -12.27 -24.19 12.11
CA ILE A 173 -11.66 -24.80 10.91
C ILE A 173 -10.24 -25.24 11.24
N ARG A 174 -9.98 -26.53 11.07
CA ARG A 174 -8.67 -27.13 11.33
C ARG A 174 -7.95 -27.45 10.03
N LEU A 175 -6.65 -27.72 10.17
CA LEU A 175 -5.80 -28.11 9.05
C LEU A 175 -6.34 -29.36 8.31
N GLU A 176 -6.95 -30.31 9.03
CA GLU A 176 -7.52 -31.53 8.48
C GLU A 176 -8.81 -31.34 7.68
N ASP A 177 -9.51 -30.21 7.90
CA ASP A 177 -10.78 -29.87 7.24
C ASP A 177 -10.55 -29.26 5.85
N VAL A 178 -9.30 -28.95 5.50
CA VAL A 178 -8.97 -28.14 4.33
C VAL A 178 -8.00 -28.85 3.41
N ASP A 179 -8.34 -28.90 2.11
CA ASP A 179 -7.34 -29.27 1.11
C ASP A 179 -6.37 -28.09 0.87
N ALA A 180 -5.17 -28.24 1.38
CA ALA A 180 -4.12 -27.25 1.27
C ALA A 180 -3.76 -26.89 -0.20
N SER A 181 -4.07 -27.74 -1.18
CA SER A 181 -3.83 -27.48 -2.61
C SER A 181 -4.89 -26.56 -3.23
N GLU A 182 -6.10 -26.53 -2.65
CA GLU A 182 -7.19 -25.67 -3.09
C GLU A 182 -7.13 -24.28 -2.45
N LEU A 183 -6.59 -24.18 -1.22
CA LEU A 183 -6.43 -22.91 -0.53
C LEU A 183 -5.49 -21.96 -1.27
N LEU A 184 -4.34 -22.45 -1.67
CA LEU A 184 -3.27 -21.64 -2.27
C LEU A 184 -2.81 -22.31 -3.56
N HIS A 185 -3.06 -21.63 -4.69
CA HIS A 185 -2.53 -22.07 -5.97
C HIS A 185 -0.99 -22.05 -5.93
N ASP A 186 -0.39 -23.22 -6.07
CA ASP A 186 1.05 -23.37 -6.17
C ASP A 186 1.51 -22.86 -7.55
N VAL A 187 1.94 -21.61 -7.61
CA VAL A 187 2.44 -20.96 -8.84
C VAL A 187 3.66 -21.68 -9.42
N ARG A 188 4.25 -22.65 -8.71
CA ARG A 188 5.43 -23.43 -9.14
C ARG A 188 5.09 -24.64 -10.01
N ARG A 189 3.82 -24.96 -10.28
CA ARG A 189 3.43 -26.11 -11.10
C ARG A 189 3.23 -25.85 -12.60
N SER A 190 3.54 -24.65 -13.08
CA SER A 190 3.52 -24.33 -14.51
C SER A 190 4.92 -23.96 -15.03
N ARG A 191 5.83 -24.95 -15.00
CA ARG A 191 7.03 -25.00 -15.84
C ARG A 191 7.28 -26.40 -16.31
#